data_08cbc56af98a3408e405c8f7c9acfe04
#
_entry.id   08cbc56af98a3408e405c8f7c9acfe04
#
_cell.length_a   1.000
_cell.length_b   1.000
_cell.length_c   1.000
_cell.angle_alpha   90.00
_cell.angle_beta   90.00
_cell.angle_gamma   90.00
#
_symmetry.space_group_name_H-M   'P 1'
#
loop_
_entity.id
_entity.type
_entity.pdbx_description
1 polymer ?
#
loop_
_entity_poly.entity_id
_entity_poly.type
_entity_poly.pdbx_seq_one_letter_code
_entity_poly.pdbx_strand_id
1 'polypeptide(L)'
;EDASRTEIDFLIKFSLAEGDHGADRIRYCDTLGYDNPFTIYETAKKLTEAVQIPVELHCHSDLGMAVANSLAGAKGVIDGGQDAYINTTINGIGERAGNADLVAMILAVTKSKDFSYKYQFGNNIDLSMAWKIAKYASYAFGVPIPINQPGVGSNAFAHASGIHADGVIKDPDNYELYSFQELGRGEPEQVETGIDIDALRPVG
;
A
#
# COMPACT_ATOMS: atom_id res chain seq x y z
N GLU A 1 -18.86 -7.42 5.25
CA GLU A 1 -18.53 -6.02 5.57
C GLU A 1 -18.34 -5.84 7.07
N ASP A 2 -17.58 -4.80 7.46
CA ASP A 2 -17.33 -4.42 8.86
C ASP A 2 -16.72 -5.54 9.72
N ALA A 3 -15.78 -6.26 9.13
CA ALA A 3 -15.12 -7.38 9.81
C ALA A 3 -14.30 -6.90 11.02
N SER A 4 -13.73 -5.71 10.96
CA SER A 4 -12.90 -5.13 12.02
C SER A 4 -13.64 -4.89 13.36
N ARG A 5 -14.98 -4.77 13.34
CA ARG A 5 -15.81 -4.63 14.54
C ARG A 5 -16.67 -5.85 14.84
N THR A 6 -16.47 -6.92 14.07
CA THR A 6 -17.24 -8.17 14.23
C THR A 6 -16.46 -9.16 15.06
N GLU A 7 -17.14 -9.85 15.98
CA GLU A 7 -16.54 -10.87 16.81
C GLU A 7 -15.94 -12.02 15.98
N ILE A 8 -14.74 -12.44 16.31
CA ILE A 8 -13.97 -13.44 15.53
C ILE A 8 -14.73 -14.76 15.37
N ASP A 9 -15.43 -15.22 16.39
CA ASP A 9 -16.19 -16.48 16.33
C ASP A 9 -17.32 -16.41 15.30
N PHE A 10 -17.95 -15.24 15.15
CA PHE A 10 -18.95 -15.03 14.11
C PHE A 10 -18.32 -15.01 12.72
N LEU A 11 -17.19 -14.31 12.54
CA LEU A 11 -16.45 -14.29 11.28
C LEU A 11 -16.06 -15.69 10.83
N ILE A 12 -15.51 -16.49 11.73
CA ILE A 12 -15.13 -17.89 11.45
C ILE A 12 -16.36 -18.70 11.02
N LYS A 13 -17.44 -18.66 11.82
CA LYS A 13 -18.67 -19.40 11.51
C LYS A 13 -19.27 -18.99 10.15
N PHE A 14 -19.30 -17.71 9.88
CA PHE A 14 -19.82 -17.17 8.62
C PHE A 14 -18.96 -17.60 7.43
N SER A 15 -17.65 -17.48 7.55
CA SER A 15 -16.70 -17.84 6.49
C SER A 15 -16.67 -19.35 6.21
N LEU A 16 -16.82 -20.18 7.22
CA LEU A 16 -16.98 -21.64 7.04
C LEU A 16 -18.25 -21.94 6.23
N ALA A 17 -19.37 -21.27 6.55
CA ALA A 17 -20.61 -21.45 5.80
C ALA A 17 -20.47 -20.96 4.33
N GLU A 18 -19.75 -19.87 4.09
CA GLU A 18 -19.44 -19.40 2.72
C GLU A 18 -18.62 -20.47 1.96
N GLY A 19 -17.60 -21.05 2.61
CA GLY A 19 -16.79 -22.14 2.04
C GLY A 19 -17.62 -23.38 1.71
N ASP A 20 -18.50 -23.81 2.60
CA ASP A 20 -19.41 -24.94 2.39
C ASP A 20 -20.35 -24.72 1.19
N HIS A 21 -20.61 -23.46 0.86
CA HIS A 21 -21.43 -23.06 -0.31
C HIS A 21 -20.60 -22.73 -1.56
N GLY A 22 -19.30 -23.06 -1.54
CA GLY A 22 -18.43 -23.00 -2.71
C GLY A 22 -17.70 -21.67 -2.92
N ALA A 23 -17.48 -20.89 -1.87
CA ALA A 23 -16.61 -19.72 -1.96
C ALA A 23 -15.15 -20.15 -2.13
N ASP A 24 -14.49 -19.67 -3.19
CA ASP A 24 -13.06 -19.91 -3.45
C ASP A 24 -12.16 -19.00 -2.61
N ARG A 25 -12.72 -17.92 -2.07
CA ARG A 25 -11.99 -16.88 -1.33
C ARG A 25 -12.94 -16.08 -0.44
N ILE A 26 -12.48 -15.74 0.76
CA ILE A 26 -13.20 -14.89 1.71
C ILE A 26 -12.60 -13.48 1.67
N ARG A 27 -13.44 -12.46 1.64
CA ARG A 27 -13.00 -11.07 1.73
C ARG A 27 -13.22 -10.52 3.13
N TYR A 28 -12.11 -10.18 3.80
CA TYR A 28 -12.11 -9.43 5.04
C TYR A 28 -12.16 -7.93 4.71
N CYS A 29 -13.23 -7.26 5.12
CA CYS A 29 -13.43 -5.82 4.86
C CYS A 29 -13.25 -5.02 6.16
N ASP A 30 -12.15 -4.28 6.25
CA ASP A 30 -11.98 -3.20 7.24
C ASP A 30 -12.71 -1.95 6.71
N THR A 31 -14.04 -2.02 6.80
CA THR A 31 -14.97 -1.08 6.13
C THR A 31 -14.81 0.37 6.59
N LEU A 32 -14.44 0.59 7.83
CA LEU A 32 -14.27 1.93 8.40
C LEU A 32 -12.81 2.33 8.56
N GLY A 33 -11.86 1.49 8.14
CA GLY A 33 -10.45 1.72 8.42
C GLY A 33 -10.14 1.74 9.92
N TYR A 34 -10.86 0.92 10.69
CA TYR A 34 -10.83 0.87 12.16
C TYR A 34 -9.70 0.02 12.71
N ASP A 35 -9.28 -0.99 11.96
CA ASP A 35 -8.16 -1.85 12.34
C ASP A 35 -6.82 -1.09 12.37
N ASN A 36 -5.88 -1.67 13.07
CA ASN A 36 -4.48 -1.32 12.99
C ASN A 36 -3.65 -2.56 12.58
N PRO A 37 -2.37 -2.40 12.19
CA PRO A 37 -1.57 -3.51 11.68
C PRO A 37 -1.46 -4.71 12.64
N PHE A 38 -1.54 -4.49 13.94
CA PHE A 38 -1.42 -5.55 14.93
C PHE A 38 -2.72 -6.36 15.04
N THR A 39 -3.86 -5.67 15.12
CA THR A 39 -5.16 -6.31 15.25
C THR A 39 -5.55 -7.07 13.99
N ILE A 40 -5.38 -6.49 12.81
CA ILE A 40 -5.72 -7.14 11.55
C ILE A 40 -4.82 -8.36 11.27
N TYR A 41 -3.53 -8.31 11.66
CA TYR A 41 -2.64 -9.47 11.56
C TYR A 41 -3.17 -10.65 12.36
N GLU A 42 -3.48 -10.43 13.64
CA GLU A 42 -3.97 -11.48 14.53
C GLU A 42 -5.34 -12.04 14.08
N THR A 43 -6.24 -11.15 13.66
CA THR A 43 -7.58 -11.55 13.20
C THR A 43 -7.51 -12.33 11.89
N ALA A 44 -6.75 -11.85 10.91
CA ALA A 44 -6.57 -12.53 9.63
C ALA A 44 -5.91 -13.90 9.80
N LYS A 45 -4.90 -14.00 10.68
CA LYS A 45 -4.24 -15.26 10.98
C LYS A 45 -5.22 -16.27 11.61
N LYS A 46 -5.94 -15.90 12.67
CA LYS A 46 -6.91 -16.75 13.34
C LYS A 46 -8.04 -17.19 12.40
N LEU A 47 -8.56 -16.25 11.60
CA LEU A 47 -9.59 -16.55 10.61
C LEU A 47 -9.08 -17.59 9.61
N THR A 48 -7.90 -17.38 9.04
CA THR A 48 -7.31 -18.29 8.04
C THR A 48 -7.00 -19.67 8.63
N GLU A 49 -6.43 -19.75 9.83
CA GLU A 49 -6.17 -21.01 10.53
C GLU A 49 -7.45 -21.83 10.73
N ALA A 50 -8.57 -21.15 11.00
CA ALA A 50 -9.85 -21.82 11.24
C ALA A 50 -10.57 -22.26 9.97
N VAL A 51 -10.53 -21.44 8.91
CA VAL A 51 -11.35 -21.68 7.71
C VAL A 51 -10.60 -22.38 6.58
N GLN A 52 -9.26 -22.27 6.54
CA GLN A 52 -8.39 -22.87 5.51
C GLN A 52 -8.80 -22.51 4.07
N ILE A 53 -9.31 -21.30 3.88
CA ILE A 53 -9.68 -20.71 2.59
C ILE A 53 -8.83 -19.45 2.40
N PRO A 54 -8.33 -19.13 1.18
CA PRO A 54 -7.63 -17.89 0.91
C PRO A 54 -8.43 -16.65 1.33
N VAL A 55 -7.74 -15.66 1.92
CA VAL A 55 -8.38 -14.43 2.39
C VAL A 55 -7.89 -13.23 1.60
N GLU A 56 -8.83 -12.40 1.19
CA GLU A 56 -8.58 -11.11 0.54
C GLU A 56 -8.79 -9.98 1.55
N LEU A 57 -7.81 -9.10 1.67
CA LEU A 57 -7.88 -7.90 2.51
C LEU A 57 -8.44 -6.74 1.69
N HIS A 58 -9.47 -6.06 2.23
CA HIS A 58 -10.03 -4.84 1.67
C HIS A 58 -10.08 -3.76 2.77
N CYS A 59 -9.06 -2.91 2.78
CA CYS A 59 -8.87 -1.93 3.85
C CYS A 59 -9.15 -0.50 3.39
N HIS A 60 -9.91 0.25 4.21
CA HIS A 60 -10.11 1.69 4.06
C HIS A 60 -9.06 2.49 4.81
N SER A 61 -8.89 3.77 4.42
CA SER A 61 -7.78 4.61 4.87
C SER A 61 -8.23 5.74 5.80
N ASP A 62 -9.34 5.60 6.51
CA ASP A 62 -9.89 6.66 7.38
C ASP A 62 -8.94 7.07 8.50
N LEU A 63 -8.10 6.16 8.97
CA LEU A 63 -7.01 6.42 9.90
C LEU A 63 -5.63 6.47 9.22
N GLY A 64 -5.56 6.50 7.90
CA GLY A 64 -4.30 6.55 7.14
C GLY A 64 -3.52 5.24 7.11
N MET A 65 -4.10 4.11 7.50
CA MET A 65 -3.40 2.85 7.69
C MET A 65 -3.72 1.76 6.66
N ALA A 66 -4.47 2.05 5.60
CA ALA A 66 -4.93 1.02 4.66
C ALA A 66 -3.81 0.15 4.07
N VAL A 67 -2.69 0.75 3.65
CA VAL A 67 -1.53 0.01 3.12
C VAL A 67 -0.88 -0.83 4.21
N ALA A 68 -0.65 -0.26 5.39
CA ALA A 68 -0.04 -0.95 6.51
C ALA A 68 -0.91 -2.11 7.02
N ASN A 69 -2.23 -1.89 7.10
CA ASN A 69 -3.21 -2.91 7.47
C ASN A 69 -3.26 -4.03 6.42
N SER A 70 -3.29 -3.69 5.13
CA SER A 70 -3.28 -4.69 4.05
C SER A 70 -2.02 -5.56 4.08
N LEU A 71 -0.85 -4.95 4.31
CA LEU A 71 0.42 -5.67 4.43
C LEU A 71 0.43 -6.61 5.65
N ALA A 72 0.00 -6.11 6.81
CA ALA A 72 -0.03 -6.88 8.04
C ALA A 72 -1.07 -8.01 7.97
N GLY A 73 -2.27 -7.73 7.45
CA GLY A 73 -3.31 -8.73 7.25
C GLY A 73 -2.88 -9.82 6.28
N ALA A 74 -2.24 -9.45 5.15
CA ALA A 74 -1.70 -10.43 4.20
C ALA A 74 -0.65 -11.34 4.86
N LYS A 75 0.22 -10.77 5.70
CA LYS A 75 1.15 -11.59 6.50
C LYS A 75 0.40 -12.53 7.43
N GLY A 76 -0.65 -12.07 8.10
CA GLY A 76 -1.49 -12.92 8.96
C GLY A 76 -2.11 -14.09 8.21
N VAL A 77 -2.63 -13.86 7.00
CA VAL A 77 -3.18 -14.91 6.13
C VAL A 77 -2.12 -15.94 5.75
N ILE A 78 -0.93 -15.49 5.35
CA ILE A 78 0.19 -16.39 4.98
C ILE A 78 0.64 -17.20 6.20
N ASP A 79 0.80 -16.58 7.35
CA ASP A 79 1.15 -17.25 8.60
C ASP A 79 0.05 -18.23 9.06
N GLY A 80 -1.20 -18.01 8.65
CA GLY A 80 -2.34 -18.91 8.83
C GLY A 80 -2.40 -20.08 7.83
N GLY A 81 -1.49 -20.13 6.87
CA GLY A 81 -1.29 -21.27 5.95
C GLY A 81 -2.00 -21.17 4.60
N GLN A 82 -2.45 -19.99 4.19
CA GLN A 82 -3.12 -19.76 2.90
C GLN A 82 -2.51 -18.60 2.12
N ASP A 83 -2.83 -18.53 0.83
CA ASP A 83 -2.48 -17.39 -0.02
C ASP A 83 -3.28 -16.15 0.38
N ALA A 84 -2.60 -15.01 0.45
CA ALA A 84 -3.21 -13.72 0.69
C ALA A 84 -3.49 -12.97 -0.60
N TYR A 85 -4.66 -12.36 -0.67
CA TYR A 85 -5.05 -11.45 -1.73
C TYR A 85 -5.20 -10.05 -1.15
N ILE A 86 -4.79 -9.03 -1.89
CA ILE A 86 -4.88 -7.64 -1.44
C ILE A 86 -5.69 -6.85 -2.46
N ASN A 87 -6.83 -6.34 -2.04
CA ASN A 87 -7.66 -5.45 -2.83
C ASN A 87 -7.11 -4.03 -2.72
N THR A 88 -6.82 -3.41 -3.85
CA THR A 88 -6.23 -2.08 -3.93
C THR A 88 -6.97 -1.20 -4.92
N THR A 89 -6.74 0.11 -4.84
CA THR A 89 -7.22 1.07 -5.82
C THR A 89 -6.06 1.91 -6.36
N ILE A 90 -6.19 2.44 -7.56
CA ILE A 90 -5.15 3.30 -8.13
C ILE A 90 -5.23 4.67 -7.46
N ASN A 91 -4.10 5.19 -7.02
CA ASN A 91 -3.96 6.44 -6.26
C ASN A 91 -4.72 6.45 -4.92
N GLY A 92 -5.12 5.29 -4.41
CA GLY A 92 -5.94 5.19 -3.20
C GLY A 92 -7.37 5.71 -3.36
N ILE A 93 -7.84 5.96 -4.58
CA ILE A 93 -9.17 6.51 -4.83
C ILE A 93 -10.23 5.52 -4.31
N GLY A 94 -11.14 6.00 -3.46
CA GLY A 94 -12.19 5.20 -2.88
C GLY A 94 -13.13 6.06 -2.03
N GLU A 95 -14.05 5.41 -1.34
CA GLU A 95 -14.99 6.10 -0.45
C GLU A 95 -14.25 6.76 0.73
N ARG A 96 -14.73 7.92 1.15
CA ARG A 96 -14.22 8.73 2.27
C ARG A 96 -12.72 9.07 2.08
N ALA A 97 -11.84 8.54 2.94
CA ALA A 97 -10.39 8.74 2.82
C ALA A 97 -9.69 7.77 1.86
N GLY A 98 -10.46 6.93 1.15
CA GLY A 98 -9.98 6.00 0.14
C GLY A 98 -9.58 4.63 0.69
N ASN A 99 -8.83 3.90 -0.12
CA ASN A 99 -8.40 2.52 0.12
C ASN A 99 -6.87 2.39 0.04
N ALA A 100 -6.38 1.18 0.22
CA ALA A 100 -4.97 0.87 -0.01
C ALA A 100 -4.57 1.19 -1.47
N ASP A 101 -3.58 2.06 -1.64
CA ASP A 101 -3.07 2.40 -2.98
C ASP A 101 -2.25 1.26 -3.58
N LEU A 102 -2.49 0.97 -4.86
CA LEU A 102 -1.83 -0.11 -5.59
C LEU A 102 -0.30 0.05 -5.61
N VAL A 103 0.20 1.23 -5.99
CA VAL A 103 1.65 1.45 -6.12
C VAL A 103 2.33 1.41 -4.76
N ALA A 104 1.76 2.09 -3.76
CA ALA A 104 2.28 2.06 -2.40
C ALA A 104 2.30 0.63 -1.83
N MET A 105 1.27 -0.19 -2.13
CA MET A 105 1.21 -1.58 -1.69
C MET A 105 2.29 -2.45 -2.36
N ILE A 106 2.50 -2.30 -3.68
CA ILE A 106 3.55 -3.02 -4.38
C ILE A 106 4.93 -2.64 -3.83
N LEU A 107 5.18 -1.34 -3.63
CA LEU A 107 6.43 -0.86 -3.03
C LEU A 107 6.61 -1.40 -1.60
N ALA A 108 5.55 -1.44 -0.80
CA ALA A 108 5.62 -1.99 0.55
C ALA A 108 6.03 -3.47 0.55
N VAL A 109 5.51 -4.28 -0.35
CA VAL A 109 5.90 -5.70 -0.46
C VAL A 109 7.32 -5.86 -1.00
N THR A 110 7.68 -5.10 -2.04
CA THR A 110 8.94 -5.32 -2.78
C THR A 110 10.15 -4.61 -2.18
N LYS A 111 9.96 -3.58 -1.38
CA LYS A 111 11.04 -2.73 -0.87
C LYS A 111 11.18 -2.74 0.65
N SER A 112 10.14 -3.12 1.41
CA SER A 112 10.28 -3.09 2.86
C SER A 112 11.16 -4.22 3.39
N LYS A 113 11.84 -3.92 4.50
CA LYS A 113 12.69 -4.88 5.20
C LYS A 113 11.92 -6.16 5.54
N ASP A 114 12.53 -7.29 5.34
CA ASP A 114 12.01 -8.65 5.54
C ASP A 114 10.96 -9.09 4.51
N PHE A 115 10.06 -8.22 4.03
CA PHE A 115 9.07 -8.59 3.03
C PHE A 115 9.71 -8.86 1.67
N SER A 116 10.60 -8.00 1.21
CA SER A 116 11.20 -8.03 -0.12
C SER A 116 11.94 -9.33 -0.48
N TYR A 117 12.34 -10.12 0.49
CA TYR A 117 13.01 -11.42 0.27
C TYR A 117 12.28 -12.64 0.84
N LYS A 118 11.20 -12.42 1.63
CA LYS A 118 10.40 -13.51 2.18
C LYS A 118 9.13 -13.77 1.40
N TYR A 119 8.59 -12.75 0.75
CA TYR A 119 7.31 -12.81 0.06
C TYR A 119 7.45 -12.32 -1.38
N GLN A 120 6.65 -12.88 -2.27
CA GLN A 120 6.59 -12.48 -3.66
C GLN A 120 5.15 -12.48 -4.15
N PHE A 121 4.88 -11.70 -5.17
CA PHE A 121 3.59 -11.77 -5.84
C PHE A 121 3.49 -13.05 -6.67
N GLY A 122 2.28 -13.61 -6.76
CA GLY A 122 2.01 -14.78 -7.58
C GLY A 122 2.18 -14.56 -9.09
N ASN A 123 2.19 -13.29 -9.52
CA ASN A 123 2.42 -12.89 -10.91
C ASN A 123 3.52 -11.83 -10.97
N ASN A 124 4.16 -11.71 -12.14
CA ASN A 124 5.11 -10.61 -12.37
C ASN A 124 4.40 -9.27 -12.35
N ILE A 125 4.95 -8.33 -11.58
CA ILE A 125 4.50 -6.95 -11.48
C ILE A 125 5.47 -6.08 -12.28
N ASP A 126 4.95 -5.30 -13.22
CA ASP A 126 5.71 -4.32 -13.98
C ASP A 126 5.49 -2.91 -13.39
N LEU A 127 6.38 -2.49 -12.50
CA LEU A 127 6.34 -1.16 -11.89
C LEU A 127 6.61 -0.02 -12.89
N SER A 128 7.20 -0.30 -14.06
CA SER A 128 7.43 0.72 -15.08
C SER A 128 6.16 1.35 -15.65
N MET A 129 5.01 0.73 -15.37
CA MET A 129 3.70 1.27 -15.72
C MET A 129 3.06 2.13 -14.61
N ALA A 130 3.64 2.18 -13.42
CA ALA A 130 3.05 2.82 -12.24
C ALA A 130 2.68 4.29 -12.48
N TRP A 131 3.64 5.08 -13.00
CA TRP A 131 3.41 6.49 -13.30
C TRP A 131 2.31 6.70 -14.34
N LYS A 132 2.35 5.94 -15.42
CA LYS A 132 1.38 6.05 -16.52
C LYS A 132 -0.04 5.72 -16.06
N ILE A 133 -0.19 4.66 -15.27
CA ILE A 133 -1.50 4.23 -14.73
C ILE A 133 -2.03 5.27 -13.75
N ALA A 134 -1.18 5.78 -12.84
CA ALA A 134 -1.57 6.80 -11.87
C ALA A 134 -2.05 8.10 -12.55
N LYS A 135 -1.31 8.56 -13.58
CA LYS A 135 -1.70 9.74 -14.37
C LYS A 135 -3.00 9.52 -15.14
N TYR A 136 -3.16 8.36 -15.75
CA TYR A 136 -4.37 8.03 -16.48
C TYR A 136 -5.59 7.99 -15.56
N ALA A 137 -5.50 7.35 -14.39
CA ALA A 137 -6.59 7.32 -13.42
C ALA A 137 -6.94 8.72 -12.91
N SER A 138 -5.92 9.54 -12.60
CA SER A 138 -6.14 10.93 -12.20
C SER A 138 -6.92 11.71 -13.25
N TYR A 139 -6.55 11.56 -14.53
CA TYR A 139 -7.26 12.19 -15.63
C TYR A 139 -8.69 11.64 -15.80
N ALA A 140 -8.85 10.33 -15.80
CA ALA A 140 -10.13 9.66 -16.08
C ALA A 140 -11.19 9.94 -14.98
N PHE A 141 -10.76 10.01 -13.73
CA PHE A 141 -11.64 10.29 -12.59
C PHE A 141 -11.73 11.78 -12.24
N GLY A 142 -10.89 12.63 -12.81
CA GLY A 142 -10.80 14.05 -12.45
C GLY A 142 -10.30 14.28 -11.01
N VAL A 143 -9.60 13.30 -10.42
CA VAL A 143 -9.07 13.38 -9.06
C VAL A 143 -7.56 13.55 -9.11
N PRO A 144 -6.99 14.65 -8.58
CA PRO A 144 -5.55 14.86 -8.58
C PRO A 144 -4.81 13.77 -7.80
N ILE A 145 -3.61 13.39 -8.27
CA ILE A 145 -2.71 12.56 -7.47
C ILE A 145 -2.26 13.39 -6.26
N PRO A 146 -2.38 12.87 -5.02
CA PRO A 146 -1.82 13.56 -3.85
C PRO A 146 -0.33 13.86 -4.05
N ILE A 147 0.11 15.06 -3.71
CA ILE A 147 1.50 15.49 -3.96
C ILE A 147 2.54 14.59 -3.30
N ASN A 148 2.20 14.00 -2.17
CA ASN A 148 3.04 13.10 -1.37
C ASN A 148 2.72 11.61 -1.59
N GLN A 149 1.97 11.27 -2.63
CA GLN A 149 1.65 9.85 -2.93
C GLN A 149 2.93 9.05 -3.18
N PRO A 150 3.17 7.94 -2.49
CA PRO A 150 4.36 7.11 -2.71
C PRO A 150 4.58 6.76 -4.19
N GLY A 151 5.79 6.98 -4.67
CA GLY A 151 6.22 6.68 -6.03
C GLY A 151 5.66 7.57 -7.14
N VAL A 152 4.41 8.05 -7.05
CA VAL A 152 3.72 8.75 -8.15
C VAL A 152 3.32 10.19 -7.85
N GLY A 153 3.41 10.64 -6.60
CA GLY A 153 3.18 12.04 -6.24
C GLY A 153 4.27 12.96 -6.78
N SER A 154 3.95 14.24 -6.96
CA SER A 154 4.94 15.23 -7.45
C SER A 154 6.12 15.39 -6.48
N ASN A 155 5.90 15.21 -5.18
CA ASN A 155 6.94 15.31 -4.14
C ASN A 155 7.61 13.97 -3.81
N ALA A 156 7.29 12.87 -4.50
CA ALA A 156 7.79 11.53 -4.13
C ALA A 156 9.33 11.40 -4.16
N PHE A 157 10.00 12.30 -4.88
CA PHE A 157 11.46 12.37 -5.01
C PHE A 157 12.02 13.77 -4.68
N ALA A 158 11.25 14.59 -3.99
CA ALA A 158 11.65 15.95 -3.66
C ALA A 158 12.44 15.97 -2.33
N HIS A 159 13.57 16.66 -2.34
CA HIS A 159 14.44 16.82 -1.18
C HIS A 159 14.62 18.30 -0.85
N ALA A 160 14.21 18.74 0.34
CA ALA A 160 14.29 20.14 0.76
C ALA A 160 15.53 20.43 1.63
N SER A 161 16.06 19.42 2.32
CA SER A 161 17.24 19.56 3.18
C SER A 161 18.52 19.51 2.37
N GLY A 162 19.45 20.43 2.61
CA GLY A 162 20.76 20.44 1.94
C GLY A 162 21.56 19.14 2.14
N ILE A 163 21.44 18.49 3.29
CA ILE A 163 22.10 17.21 3.54
C ILE A 163 21.50 16.08 2.70
N HIS A 164 20.18 16.10 2.50
CA HIS A 164 19.52 15.12 1.62
C HIS A 164 19.90 15.37 0.16
N ALA A 165 19.86 16.63 -0.30
CA ALA A 165 20.25 16.99 -1.67
C ALA A 165 21.70 16.61 -1.98
N ASP A 166 22.64 16.90 -1.08
CA ASP A 166 24.04 16.50 -1.21
C ASP A 166 24.20 14.96 -1.26
N GLY A 167 23.44 14.25 -0.42
CA GLY A 167 23.46 12.79 -0.40
C GLY A 167 22.94 12.15 -1.68
N VAL A 168 21.82 12.66 -2.21
CA VAL A 168 21.23 12.17 -3.48
C VAL A 168 22.14 12.46 -4.68
N ILE A 169 22.80 13.64 -4.72
CA ILE A 169 23.73 13.98 -5.79
C ILE A 169 24.95 13.02 -5.79
N LYS A 170 25.40 12.59 -4.61
CA LYS A 170 26.50 11.64 -4.47
C LYS A 170 26.10 10.22 -4.83
N ASP A 171 24.96 9.79 -4.34
CA ASP A 171 24.37 8.46 -4.59
C ASP A 171 22.88 8.51 -4.22
N PRO A 172 21.97 8.37 -5.19
CA PRO A 172 20.53 8.33 -4.93
C PRO A 172 20.10 7.31 -3.88
N ASP A 173 20.76 6.14 -3.82
CA ASP A 173 20.43 5.07 -2.87
C ASP A 173 20.59 5.49 -1.40
N ASN A 174 21.24 6.62 -1.11
CA ASN A 174 21.35 7.16 0.25
C ASN A 174 20.00 7.64 0.81
N TYR A 175 19.07 8.08 -0.06
CA TYR A 175 17.81 8.71 0.34
C TYR A 175 16.59 8.27 -0.48
N GLU A 176 16.79 7.48 -1.53
CA GLU A 176 15.73 7.01 -2.42
C GLU A 176 15.62 5.49 -2.37
N LEU A 177 14.47 4.99 -1.95
CA LEU A 177 14.21 3.55 -1.83
C LEU A 177 13.87 2.89 -3.17
N TYR A 178 13.53 3.68 -4.16
CA TYR A 178 13.16 3.29 -5.52
C TYR A 178 13.47 4.45 -6.49
N SER A 179 13.63 4.15 -7.78
CA SER A 179 14.07 5.14 -8.77
C SER A 179 12.93 5.64 -9.66
N PHE A 180 13.16 6.75 -10.37
CA PHE A 180 12.27 7.27 -11.41
C PHE A 180 12.04 6.23 -12.52
N GLN A 181 13.12 5.59 -12.98
CA GLN A 181 13.08 4.63 -14.08
C GLN A 181 12.24 3.41 -13.70
N GLU A 182 12.41 2.90 -12.48
CA GLU A 182 11.65 1.75 -11.99
C GLU A 182 10.14 1.98 -12.04
N LEU A 183 9.69 3.23 -11.84
CA LEU A 183 8.29 3.60 -11.83
C LEU A 183 7.77 4.12 -13.18
N GLY A 184 8.61 4.13 -14.21
CA GLY A 184 8.28 4.63 -15.54
C GLY A 184 8.07 6.14 -15.61
N ARG A 185 8.70 6.90 -14.69
CA ARG A 185 8.65 8.37 -14.67
C ARG A 185 9.65 9.04 -15.61
N GLY A 186 10.52 8.28 -16.27
CA GLY A 186 11.61 8.79 -17.10
C GLY A 186 12.88 9.06 -16.27
N GLU A 187 13.74 9.91 -16.81
CA GLU A 187 14.96 10.35 -16.14
C GLU A 187 14.68 11.63 -15.34
N PRO A 188 15.21 11.76 -14.13
CA PRO A 188 15.12 13.01 -13.40
C PRO A 188 15.93 14.09 -14.12
N GLU A 189 15.27 15.19 -14.50
CA GLU A 189 15.96 16.31 -15.15
C GLU A 189 16.83 17.10 -14.15
N GLN A 190 16.45 17.09 -12.86
CA GLN A 190 17.16 17.75 -11.76
C GLN A 190 16.78 17.11 -10.42
N VAL A 191 17.61 17.30 -9.39
CA VAL A 191 17.21 17.07 -8.00
C VAL A 191 16.15 18.12 -7.66
N GLU A 192 14.88 17.72 -7.70
CA GLU A 192 13.79 18.59 -7.31
C GLU A 192 13.80 18.78 -5.79
N THR A 193 14.16 19.95 -5.34
CA THR A 193 13.90 20.34 -3.96
C THR A 193 12.44 20.76 -3.88
N GLY A 194 11.61 19.99 -3.20
CA GLY A 194 10.15 20.18 -3.15
C GLY A 194 9.69 21.42 -2.38
N ILE A 195 10.61 22.08 -1.70
CA ILE A 195 10.43 23.39 -1.07
C ILE A 195 11.52 24.29 -1.64
N ASP A 196 11.13 25.45 -2.13
CA ASP A 196 12.06 26.49 -2.52
C ASP A 196 13.02 26.77 -1.34
N ILE A 197 14.28 26.38 -1.51
CA ILE A 197 15.31 26.57 -0.47
C ILE A 197 15.48 28.05 -0.16
N ASP A 198 15.17 28.95 -1.10
CA ASP A 198 15.19 30.39 -0.89
C ASP A 198 14.09 30.85 0.09
N ALA A 199 12.99 30.07 0.22
CA ALA A 199 11.96 30.32 1.24
C ALA A 199 12.40 29.94 2.66
N LEU A 200 13.46 29.16 2.81
CA LEU A 200 14.02 28.74 4.10
C LEU A 200 15.23 29.58 4.53
N ARG A 201 15.63 30.59 3.77
CA ARG A 201 16.67 31.51 4.21
C ARG A 201 16.16 32.30 5.40
N PRO A 202 16.90 32.34 6.52
CA PRO A 202 16.54 33.23 7.61
C PRO A 202 16.47 34.64 7.03
N VAL A 203 15.33 35.30 7.26
CA VAL A 203 15.22 36.73 7.03
C VAL A 203 16.15 37.36 8.05
N GLY A 204 17.34 37.77 7.59
CA GLY A 204 18.33 38.47 8.39
C GLY A 204 17.86 39.87 8.80
#